data_caa72c594e12ea35a8973c644ccfc263
#
_entry.id   caa72c594e12ea35a8973c644ccfc263
#
_cell.length_a   1.000
_cell.length_b   1.000
_cell.length_c   1.000
_cell.angle_alpha   90.00
_cell.angle_beta   90.00
_cell.angle_gamma   90.00
#
_symmetry.space_group_name_H-M   'P 1'
#
loop_
_entity.id
_entity.type
_entity.pdbx_description
1 polymer ?
#
loop_
_entity_poly.entity_id
_entity_poly.type
_entity_poly.pdbx_seq_one_letter_code
_entity_poly.pdbx_strand_id
1 'polypeptide(L)'
;MNWKELHYTSNVVDLHNHACMKQSLMFRGLGGKKEKWLSKLFKRAFWPFSARSTFTSMEKGGMDVILSTNYVPEKEWLDDQSLIKWVLKFAPRTRKHVFEPTYYQSTINMMDEMESEINKWNDCLPERGAILAKSAGEMEEALADPDKPMVYIHSVEGAHSLQGDLAGKNI
;
A
#
# COMPACT_ATOMS: atom_id res chain seq x y z
N MET A 1 -26.01 -0.19 21.39
CA MET A 1 -24.85 -0.65 20.59
C MET A 1 -23.63 0.15 21.03
N ASN A 2 -22.59 -0.51 21.49
CA ASN A 2 -21.33 0.16 21.82
C ASN A 2 -20.48 0.32 20.56
N TRP A 3 -19.43 1.17 20.61
CA TRP A 3 -18.62 1.46 19.43
C TRP A 3 -17.89 0.21 18.85
N LYS A 4 -17.51 -0.76 19.70
CA LYS A 4 -16.89 -2.01 19.23
C LYS A 4 -17.90 -2.87 18.47
N GLU A 5 -19.08 -3.02 19.01
CA GLU A 5 -20.16 -3.75 18.37
C GLU A 5 -20.48 -3.13 16.99
N LEU A 6 -20.63 -1.80 16.92
CA LEU A 6 -20.82 -1.09 15.66
C LEU A 6 -19.69 -1.35 14.67
N HIS A 7 -18.44 -1.25 15.12
CA HIS A 7 -17.25 -1.42 14.27
C HIS A 7 -17.20 -2.81 13.63
N TYR A 8 -17.42 -3.87 14.42
CA TYR A 8 -17.31 -5.25 13.92
C TYR A 8 -18.58 -5.80 13.25
N THR A 9 -19.69 -5.06 13.30
CA THR A 9 -20.93 -5.41 12.60
C THR A 9 -21.19 -4.57 11.35
N SER A 10 -20.40 -3.54 11.12
CA SER A 10 -20.46 -2.68 9.94
C SER A 10 -19.31 -2.98 8.97
N ASN A 11 -19.48 -2.61 7.70
CA ASN A 11 -18.35 -2.58 6.77
C ASN A 11 -17.47 -1.38 7.08
N VAL A 12 -16.19 -1.64 7.36
CA VAL A 12 -15.19 -0.60 7.70
C VAL A 12 -14.36 -0.29 6.46
N VAL A 13 -14.40 0.95 6.03
CA VAL A 13 -13.75 1.41 4.79
C VAL A 13 -12.68 2.46 5.11
N ASP A 14 -11.45 2.22 4.66
CA ASP A 14 -10.36 3.21 4.65
C ASP A 14 -10.24 3.80 3.24
N LEU A 15 -10.63 5.06 3.10
CA LEU A 15 -10.68 5.75 1.82
C LEU A 15 -9.31 6.27 1.34
N HIS A 16 -8.26 6.21 2.17
CA HIS A 16 -6.96 6.75 1.80
C HIS A 16 -5.82 6.09 2.58
N ASN A 17 -5.24 5.06 2.02
CA ASN A 17 -4.18 4.29 2.67
C ASN A 17 -2.97 4.10 1.77
N HIS A 18 -1.82 4.60 2.22
CA HIS A 18 -0.55 4.44 1.51
C HIS A 18 0.18 3.12 1.86
N ALA A 19 -0.52 1.99 1.82
CA ALA A 19 0.07 0.68 2.09
C ALA A 19 1.29 0.41 1.20
N CYS A 20 1.15 0.65 -0.11
CA CYS A 20 2.19 0.39 -1.11
C CYS A 20 3.40 1.31 -0.99
N MET A 21 3.23 2.56 -0.57
CA MET A 21 4.31 3.55 -0.56
C MET A 21 5.50 3.08 0.29
N LYS A 22 5.25 2.51 1.46
CA LYS A 22 6.35 2.02 2.32
C LYS A 22 6.99 0.75 1.81
N GLN A 23 6.25 -0.09 1.12
CA GLN A 23 6.79 -1.26 0.46
C GLN A 23 7.72 -0.84 -0.67
N SER A 24 7.25 -0.02 -1.58
CA SER A 24 8.01 0.44 -2.75
C SER A 24 9.22 1.29 -2.36
N LEU A 25 9.08 2.18 -1.36
CA LEU A 25 10.19 3.01 -0.88
C LEU A 25 11.20 2.24 -0.03
N MET A 26 10.79 1.19 0.71
CA MET A 26 11.64 0.52 1.70
C MET A 26 11.78 -0.97 1.48
N PHE A 27 11.16 -1.52 0.43
CA PHE A 27 11.13 -2.96 0.13
C PHE A 27 10.75 -3.82 1.35
N ARG A 28 9.78 -3.35 2.11
CA ARG A 28 9.25 -4.07 3.26
C ARG A 28 7.91 -4.68 2.88
N GLY A 29 7.84 -6.01 2.87
CA GLY A 29 6.60 -6.74 2.64
C GLY A 29 5.48 -6.31 3.60
N LEU A 30 4.27 -6.27 3.10
CA LEU A 30 3.06 -5.87 3.84
C LEU A 30 2.49 -7.00 4.69
N GLY A 31 2.81 -8.24 4.37
CA GLY A 31 2.36 -9.41 5.09
C GLY A 31 3.44 -10.47 5.16
N GLY A 32 3.83 -10.84 6.33
CA GLY A 32 4.69 -11.98 6.54
C GLY A 32 4.66 -12.43 7.99
N LYS A 33 4.52 -13.75 8.19
CA LYS A 33 4.47 -14.41 9.51
C LYS A 33 5.69 -14.13 10.42
N LYS A 34 6.71 -13.44 9.91
CA LYS A 34 7.91 -13.11 10.70
C LYS A 34 8.16 -11.61 10.70
N GLU A 35 7.43 -10.89 11.53
CA GLU A 35 7.98 -9.62 12.01
C GLU A 35 9.32 -9.93 12.68
N LYS A 36 10.40 -9.50 12.02
CA LYS A 36 11.74 -9.59 12.61
C LYS A 36 11.69 -8.89 13.98
N TRP A 37 12.30 -9.45 15.00
CA TRP A 37 12.33 -8.90 16.36
C TRP A 37 12.75 -7.42 16.41
N LEU A 38 13.61 -6.99 15.50
CA LEU A 38 13.97 -5.58 15.25
C LEU A 38 12.75 -4.72 14.88
N SER A 39 11.81 -5.24 14.09
CA SER A 39 10.58 -4.54 13.75
C SER A 39 9.68 -4.31 14.97
N LYS A 40 9.64 -5.27 15.91
CA LYS A 40 8.93 -5.13 17.19
C LYS A 40 9.57 -4.07 18.09
N LEU A 41 10.89 -3.99 18.10
CA LEU A 41 11.63 -2.99 18.87
C LEU A 41 11.39 -1.58 18.31
N PHE A 42 11.36 -1.44 16.98
CA PHE A 42 11.10 -0.16 16.30
C PHE A 42 9.63 0.25 16.28
N LYS A 43 8.68 -0.67 16.41
CA LYS A 43 7.25 -0.32 16.60
C LYS A 43 7.00 0.46 17.89
N ARG A 44 7.82 0.28 18.90
CA ARG A 44 7.71 0.93 20.21
C ARG A 44 8.28 2.36 20.21
N ALA A 45 9.26 2.62 19.37
CA ALA A 45 9.75 3.96 19.09
C ALA A 45 8.96 4.49 17.88
N PHE A 46 8.51 5.75 17.93
CA PHE A 46 7.78 6.48 16.88
C PHE A 46 8.62 6.60 15.59
N TRP A 47 8.92 5.45 14.97
CA TRP A 47 9.86 5.38 13.86
C TRP A 47 9.12 5.59 12.54
N PRO A 48 9.50 6.60 11.73
CA PRO A 48 8.82 6.92 10.47
C PRO A 48 8.87 5.78 9.44
N PHE A 49 9.76 4.81 9.66
CA PHE A 49 9.98 3.67 8.77
C PHE A 49 9.20 2.40 9.16
N SER A 50 8.36 2.43 10.20
CA SER A 50 7.54 1.26 10.54
C SER A 50 6.35 1.15 9.60
N ALA A 51 6.16 -0.01 8.95
CA ALA A 51 4.94 -0.31 8.22
C ALA A 51 3.80 -0.49 9.25
N ARG A 52 2.81 0.41 9.22
CA ARG A 52 1.62 0.35 10.10
C ARG A 52 0.43 -0.27 9.39
N SER A 53 0.32 -0.03 8.09
CA SER A 53 -0.71 -0.57 7.21
C SER A 53 -0.28 -1.91 6.63
N THR A 54 -0.13 -2.92 7.50
CA THR A 54 0.16 -4.30 7.09
C THR A 54 -1.13 -5.12 7.02
N PHE A 55 -1.17 -6.17 6.22
CA PHE A 55 -2.34 -7.08 6.17
C PHE A 55 -2.75 -7.55 7.56
N THR A 56 -1.81 -7.99 8.38
CA THR A 56 -2.08 -8.39 9.77
C THR A 56 -2.70 -7.27 10.61
N SER A 57 -2.28 -6.01 10.39
CA SER A 57 -2.84 -4.88 11.12
C SER A 57 -4.24 -4.53 10.66
N MET A 58 -4.50 -4.61 9.35
CA MET A 58 -5.80 -4.38 8.74
C MET A 58 -6.80 -5.47 9.14
N GLU A 59 -6.40 -6.74 9.07
CA GLU A 59 -7.19 -7.87 9.53
C GLU A 59 -7.59 -7.72 11.00
N LYS A 60 -6.63 -7.47 11.90
CA LYS A 60 -6.90 -7.23 13.33
C LYS A 60 -7.74 -5.99 13.59
N GLY A 61 -7.63 -4.99 12.74
CA GLY A 61 -8.42 -3.78 12.78
C GLY A 61 -9.83 -3.94 12.24
N GLY A 62 -10.19 -5.11 11.71
CA GLY A 62 -11.51 -5.35 11.12
C GLY A 62 -11.78 -4.50 9.88
N MET A 63 -10.74 -4.19 9.11
CA MET A 63 -10.87 -3.42 7.86
C MET A 63 -11.48 -4.30 6.77
N ASP A 64 -12.48 -3.80 6.07
CA ASP A 64 -13.15 -4.55 5.00
C ASP A 64 -12.76 -4.05 3.62
N VAL A 65 -12.72 -2.73 3.41
CA VAL A 65 -12.32 -2.13 2.13
C VAL A 65 -11.20 -1.11 2.36
N ILE A 66 -10.14 -1.18 1.57
CA ILE A 66 -8.98 -0.31 1.66
C ILE A 66 -8.68 0.28 0.28
N LEU A 67 -8.81 1.60 0.13
CA LEU A 67 -8.30 2.30 -1.04
C LEU A 67 -6.78 2.41 -0.89
N SER A 68 -6.06 1.54 -1.62
CA SER A 68 -4.60 1.52 -1.67
C SER A 68 -4.09 2.63 -2.55
N THR A 69 -3.76 3.76 -1.94
CA THR A 69 -3.35 4.98 -2.63
C THR A 69 -1.89 4.89 -3.06
N ASN A 70 -1.66 4.96 -4.36
CA ASN A 70 -0.35 4.98 -5.00
C ASN A 70 0.06 6.44 -5.23
N TYR A 71 1.11 6.87 -4.55
CA TYR A 71 1.68 8.19 -4.67
C TYR A 71 3.17 8.11 -4.97
N VAL A 72 3.58 8.69 -6.07
CA VAL A 72 4.99 8.82 -6.44
C VAL A 72 5.42 10.25 -6.14
N PRO A 73 6.37 10.47 -5.20
CA PRO A 73 6.84 11.82 -4.88
C PRO A 73 7.44 12.52 -6.10
N GLU A 74 7.13 13.80 -6.24
CA GLU A 74 7.68 14.64 -7.32
C GLU A 74 9.21 14.72 -7.22
N LYS A 75 9.89 14.59 -8.37
CA LYS A 75 11.36 14.59 -8.44
C LYS A 75 11.92 15.95 -8.01
N GLU A 76 11.23 17.02 -8.35
CA GLU A 76 11.58 18.40 -7.98
C GLU A 76 11.57 18.59 -6.46
N TRP A 77 10.55 18.04 -5.77
CA TRP A 77 10.50 18.07 -4.32
C TRP A 77 11.67 17.31 -3.68
N LEU A 78 12.04 16.16 -4.26
CA LEU A 78 13.18 15.38 -3.80
C LEU A 78 14.50 16.12 -4.01
N ASP A 79 14.59 16.94 -5.06
CA ASP A 79 15.79 17.71 -5.36
C ASP A 79 16.09 18.78 -4.31
N ASP A 80 15.09 19.27 -3.63
CA ASP A 80 15.24 20.22 -2.52
C ASP A 80 15.59 19.54 -1.17
N GLN A 81 15.48 18.20 -1.09
CA GLN A 81 15.67 17.45 0.16
C GLN A 81 17.03 16.74 0.20
N SER A 82 18.07 17.46 0.62
CA SER A 82 19.45 16.94 0.67
C SER A 82 19.60 15.67 1.51
N LEU A 83 18.86 15.55 2.61
CA LEU A 83 18.86 14.35 3.47
C LEU A 83 18.29 13.14 2.74
N ILE A 84 17.19 13.32 2.01
CA ILE A 84 16.56 12.23 1.25
C ILE A 84 17.47 11.78 0.12
N LYS A 85 18.09 12.70 -0.62
CA LYS A 85 19.11 12.39 -1.63
C LYS A 85 20.24 11.55 -1.04
N TRP A 86 20.71 11.92 0.14
CA TRP A 86 21.77 11.18 0.81
C TRP A 86 21.31 9.75 1.16
N VAL A 87 20.11 9.59 1.72
CA VAL A 87 19.52 8.26 2.03
C VAL A 87 19.35 7.41 0.77
N LEU A 88 18.89 8.01 -0.34
CA LEU A 88 18.68 7.31 -1.61
C LEU A 88 19.99 6.78 -2.25
N LYS A 89 21.16 7.37 -1.93
CA LYS A 89 22.46 6.81 -2.34
C LYS A 89 22.68 5.42 -1.76
N PHE A 90 22.14 5.14 -0.57
CA PHE A 90 22.25 3.83 0.09
C PHE A 90 21.06 2.92 -0.19
N ALA A 91 20.08 3.37 -0.96
CA ALA A 91 18.88 2.62 -1.34
C ALA A 91 18.77 2.50 -2.89
N PRO A 92 19.72 1.83 -3.56
CA PRO A 92 19.76 1.78 -5.03
C PRO A 92 18.53 1.11 -5.64
N ARG A 93 17.91 0.16 -4.94
CA ARG A 93 16.66 -0.48 -5.39
C ARG A 93 15.50 0.53 -5.43
N THR A 94 15.31 1.30 -4.36
CA THR A 94 14.28 2.35 -4.29
C THR A 94 14.47 3.36 -5.40
N ARG A 95 15.70 3.81 -5.62
CA ARG A 95 16.03 4.76 -6.68
C ARG A 95 15.64 4.19 -8.05
N LYS A 96 16.10 2.99 -8.36
CA LYS A 96 15.86 2.33 -9.66
C LYS A 96 14.38 2.01 -9.90
N HIS A 97 13.62 1.72 -8.86
CA HIS A 97 12.24 1.23 -8.98
C HIS A 97 11.20 2.33 -8.92
N VAL A 98 11.48 3.40 -8.16
CA VAL A 98 10.52 4.49 -7.91
C VAL A 98 10.94 5.78 -8.58
N PHE A 99 12.24 6.13 -8.60
CA PHE A 99 12.70 7.45 -9.00
C PHE A 99 13.35 7.53 -10.38
N GLU A 100 13.90 6.45 -10.91
CA GLU A 100 14.46 6.43 -12.27
C GLU A 100 13.39 6.29 -13.37
N PRO A 101 12.30 5.50 -13.20
CA PRO A 101 11.24 5.40 -14.20
C PRO A 101 10.44 6.70 -14.35
N THR A 102 9.55 6.74 -15.34
CA THR A 102 8.52 7.78 -15.41
C THR A 102 7.56 7.68 -14.23
N TYR A 103 6.87 8.74 -13.88
CA TYR A 103 5.86 8.72 -12.82
C TYR A 103 4.79 7.65 -13.07
N TYR A 104 4.33 7.56 -14.31
CA TYR A 104 3.38 6.52 -14.73
C TYR A 104 3.92 5.11 -14.48
N GLN A 105 5.13 4.81 -14.96
CA GLN A 105 5.73 3.49 -14.76
C GLN A 105 5.96 3.17 -13.29
N SER A 106 6.36 4.15 -12.50
CA SER A 106 6.53 3.97 -11.06
C SER A 106 5.21 3.67 -10.36
N THR A 107 4.12 4.32 -10.80
CA THR A 107 2.78 4.04 -10.29
C THR A 107 2.33 2.61 -10.64
N ILE A 108 2.55 2.17 -11.88
CA ILE A 108 2.27 0.78 -12.28
C ILE A 108 3.10 -0.21 -11.46
N ASN A 109 4.39 0.06 -11.29
CA ASN A 109 5.25 -0.79 -10.45
C ASN A 109 4.72 -0.92 -9.01
N MET A 110 4.19 0.16 -8.43
CA MET A 110 3.60 0.13 -7.08
C MET A 110 2.31 -0.70 -7.04
N MET A 111 1.49 -0.63 -8.08
CA MET A 111 0.28 -1.45 -8.22
C MET A 111 0.65 -2.94 -8.33
N ASP A 112 1.58 -3.29 -9.19
CA ASP A 112 2.06 -4.68 -9.38
C ASP A 112 2.65 -5.25 -8.08
N GLU A 113 3.39 -4.42 -7.34
CA GLU A 113 3.91 -4.82 -6.02
C GLU A 113 2.79 -5.11 -5.03
N MET A 114 1.73 -4.30 -5.01
CA MET A 114 0.58 -4.55 -4.14
C MET A 114 -0.11 -5.86 -4.50
N GLU A 115 -0.35 -6.12 -5.78
CA GLU A 115 -0.92 -7.39 -6.24
C GLU A 115 -0.03 -8.58 -5.82
N SER A 116 1.28 -8.44 -5.97
CA SER A 116 2.24 -9.47 -5.51
C SER A 116 2.17 -9.71 -4.00
N GLU A 117 1.99 -8.67 -3.20
CA GLU A 117 1.87 -8.82 -1.73
C GLU A 117 0.53 -9.44 -1.31
N ILE A 118 -0.56 -9.14 -2.01
CA ILE A 118 -1.87 -9.82 -1.82
C ILE A 118 -1.70 -11.32 -2.05
N ASN A 119 -1.06 -11.71 -3.15
CA ASN A 119 -0.82 -13.11 -3.46
C ASN A 119 0.03 -13.79 -2.36
N LYS A 120 1.13 -13.17 -1.94
CA LYS A 120 1.98 -13.68 -0.85
C LYS A 120 1.25 -13.78 0.49
N TRP A 121 0.31 -12.87 0.76
CA TRP A 121 -0.53 -12.93 1.95
C TRP A 121 -1.44 -14.16 1.90
N ASN A 122 -2.12 -14.38 0.79
CA ASN A 122 -3.02 -15.52 0.60
C ASN A 122 -2.28 -16.85 0.64
N ASP A 123 -1.06 -16.94 0.08
CA ASP A 123 -0.21 -18.13 0.13
C ASP A 123 0.16 -18.52 1.58
N CYS A 124 0.07 -17.60 2.53
CA CYS A 124 0.30 -17.87 3.94
C CYS A 124 -0.93 -18.49 4.65
N LEU A 125 -2.03 -18.69 3.95
CA LEU A 125 -3.30 -19.19 4.50
C LEU A 125 -3.74 -18.41 5.75
N PRO A 126 -4.00 -17.10 5.63
CA PRO A 126 -4.47 -16.27 6.73
C PRO A 126 -5.91 -16.64 7.13
N GLU A 127 -6.37 -16.16 8.29
CA GLU A 127 -7.78 -16.30 8.70
C GLU A 127 -8.71 -15.52 7.75
N ARG A 128 -8.27 -14.33 7.31
CA ARG A 128 -8.93 -13.55 6.26
C ARG A 128 -7.97 -13.36 5.08
N GLY A 129 -8.38 -13.82 3.92
CA GLY A 129 -7.70 -13.53 2.66
C GLY A 129 -7.74 -12.04 2.29
N ALA A 130 -7.10 -11.72 1.18
CA ALA A 130 -7.18 -10.38 0.58
C ALA A 130 -7.40 -10.50 -0.92
N ILE A 131 -8.17 -9.59 -1.50
CA ILE A 131 -8.39 -9.52 -2.95
C ILE A 131 -8.14 -8.08 -3.45
N LEU A 132 -7.83 -7.97 -4.72
CA LEU A 132 -7.90 -6.71 -5.44
C LEU A 132 -9.19 -6.66 -6.24
N ALA A 133 -10.10 -5.75 -5.88
CA ALA A 133 -11.32 -5.51 -6.65
C ALA A 133 -11.05 -4.48 -7.76
N LYS A 134 -11.46 -4.82 -8.97
CA LYS A 134 -11.35 -3.96 -10.18
C LYS A 134 -12.70 -3.38 -10.61
N SER A 135 -13.77 -3.76 -9.92
CA SER A 135 -15.14 -3.27 -10.15
C SER A 135 -15.93 -3.22 -8.85
N ALA A 136 -17.02 -2.46 -8.85
CA ALA A 136 -17.97 -2.42 -7.74
C ALA A 136 -18.59 -3.82 -7.48
N GLY A 137 -18.89 -4.56 -8.55
CA GLY A 137 -19.45 -5.89 -8.44
C GLY A 137 -18.50 -6.86 -7.70
N GLU A 138 -17.21 -6.88 -8.05
CA GLU A 138 -16.22 -7.71 -7.35
C GLU A 138 -16.08 -7.33 -5.87
N MET A 139 -16.18 -6.05 -5.55
CA MET A 139 -16.18 -5.58 -4.16
C MET A 139 -17.43 -6.06 -3.42
N GLU A 140 -18.60 -5.93 -4.02
CA GLU A 140 -19.87 -6.37 -3.42
C GLU A 140 -19.92 -7.86 -3.20
N GLU A 141 -19.45 -8.66 -4.18
CA GLU A 141 -19.33 -10.13 -4.06
C GLU A 141 -18.40 -10.52 -2.91
N ALA A 142 -17.25 -9.88 -2.81
CA ALA A 142 -16.30 -10.14 -1.72
C ALA A 142 -16.84 -9.76 -0.33
N LEU A 143 -17.59 -8.68 -0.23
CA LEU A 143 -18.23 -8.27 1.02
C LEU A 143 -19.38 -9.19 1.44
N ALA A 144 -20.00 -9.87 0.47
CA ALA A 144 -21.06 -10.87 0.70
C ALA A 144 -20.50 -12.28 0.97
N ASP A 145 -19.20 -12.51 0.70
CA ASP A 145 -18.56 -13.80 0.91
C ASP A 145 -18.51 -14.14 2.42
N PRO A 146 -18.87 -15.36 2.83
CA PRO A 146 -18.76 -15.81 4.23
C PRO A 146 -17.35 -15.65 4.81
N ASP A 147 -16.31 -15.87 4.02
CA ASP A 147 -14.91 -15.71 4.42
C ASP A 147 -14.48 -14.24 4.49
N LYS A 148 -15.29 -13.35 3.93
CA LYS A 148 -15.17 -11.89 3.95
C LYS A 148 -13.72 -11.40 3.81
N PRO A 149 -13.08 -11.61 2.66
CA PRO A 149 -11.70 -11.19 2.43
C PRO A 149 -11.57 -9.67 2.55
N MET A 150 -10.38 -9.19 2.89
CA MET A 150 -10.08 -7.76 2.83
C MET A 150 -10.02 -7.31 1.36
N VAL A 151 -10.81 -6.31 1.01
CA VAL A 151 -10.87 -5.79 -0.36
C VAL A 151 -9.94 -4.60 -0.52
N TYR A 152 -8.99 -4.72 -1.43
CA TYR A 152 -8.12 -3.62 -1.84
C TYR A 152 -8.59 -3.06 -3.17
N ILE A 153 -8.53 -1.75 -3.32
CA ILE A 153 -8.85 -1.03 -4.55
C ILE A 153 -7.69 -0.08 -4.84
N HIS A 154 -7.14 -0.14 -6.04
CA HIS A 154 -6.11 0.83 -6.43
C HIS A 154 -6.70 2.22 -6.56
N SER A 155 -6.00 3.17 -5.99
CA SER A 155 -6.25 4.59 -6.10
C SER A 155 -4.94 5.30 -6.46
N VAL A 156 -4.99 6.41 -7.14
CA VAL A 156 -3.82 7.18 -7.55
C VAL A 156 -3.94 8.59 -6.98
N GLU A 157 -2.91 9.01 -6.28
CA GLU A 157 -2.77 10.38 -5.81
C GLU A 157 -1.74 11.12 -6.67
N GLY A 158 -2.12 12.31 -7.14
CA GLY A 158 -1.30 13.16 -7.97
C GLY A 158 -1.48 12.88 -9.46
N ALA A 159 -2.04 13.86 -10.19
CA ALA A 159 -2.31 13.77 -11.62
C ALA A 159 -1.04 13.55 -12.48
N HIS A 160 0.13 13.94 -11.97
CA HIS A 160 1.42 13.69 -12.62
C HIS A 160 1.71 12.19 -12.82
N SER A 161 1.15 11.35 -11.95
CA SER A 161 1.27 9.87 -12.04
C SER A 161 0.48 9.27 -13.19
N LEU A 162 -0.46 10.00 -13.78
CA LEU A 162 -1.31 9.56 -14.88
C LEU A 162 -0.80 9.98 -16.27
N GLN A 163 0.31 10.72 -16.34
CA GLN A 163 0.77 11.35 -17.57
C GLN A 163 1.28 10.37 -18.64
N GLY A 164 1.51 9.10 -18.35
CA GLY A 164 1.90 8.08 -19.33
C GLY A 164 2.77 8.63 -20.45
N ASP A 165 2.51 8.20 -21.69
CA ASP A 165 3.15 8.73 -22.92
C ASP A 165 2.65 10.12 -23.34
N LEU A 166 1.69 10.71 -22.61
CA LEU A 166 1.18 12.06 -22.86
C LEU A 166 2.09 13.15 -22.29
N ALA A 167 3.13 12.80 -21.54
CA ALA A 167 4.09 13.73 -20.93
C ALA A 167 4.83 14.65 -21.95
N GLY A 168 4.66 14.43 -23.24
CA GLY A 168 5.17 15.30 -24.31
C GLY A 168 4.09 16.10 -25.07
N LYS A 169 2.81 15.91 -24.72
CA LYS A 169 1.73 16.66 -25.35
C LYS A 169 1.22 17.67 -24.32
N ASN A 170 1.53 18.94 -24.54
CA ASN A 170 0.96 20.04 -23.79
C ASN A 170 -0.57 19.89 -23.81
N ILE A 171 -1.14 19.61 -22.62
CA ILE A 171 -2.57 19.71 -22.40
C ILE A 171 -2.90 21.17 -22.13
#